data_4650299da5db454a4a88594f6843701a
#
_entry.id   4650299da5db454a4a88594f6843701a
#
_cell.length_a   1.000
_cell.length_b   1.000
_cell.length_c   1.000
_cell.angle_alpha   90.00
_cell.angle_beta   90.00
_cell.angle_gamma   90.00
#
_symmetry.space_group_name_H-M   'P 1'
#
loop_
_entity.id
_entity.type
_entity.pdbx_description
1 polymer ?
#
loop_
_entity_poly.entity_id
_entity_poly.type
_entity_poly.pdbx_seq_one_letter_code
_entity_poly.pdbx_strand_id
1 'polypeptide(L)'
;MAAAAPSSVTDFSESDNAGISREHWKIMLISGMGFFTDAYDLFIIGVVMALLKPEWHVGKLEEGLVQSTALIAAAIGALLFGRVADMLGRKRIYGVEVLVLAAGAIASALSPNIWWLIGFRFILGIGIGGDYPVSATIMSEYAGKAHRGMLVSMVFAMQAAGLIVGPLLAALLLTTPLSHDWIWRILIAFGALPALAVYAARRRLKETPRFLKAAAQEEDASGNLQRASHFDQKTHSVSFWDGFHRLVDDKKTLVRLLGAAGAWFLMDFAYYGNTVSSPLVLSALSGDHTILAKTLTQLGIFVIFAAPGYALAALTMDKLGRKTIQILGFGMMAVTFGLLALIPNVEQLFYPFLIIYGLSYFFTEFGPNATTFVYPSEIFPVRVRTTGHGIAAAMGKLGGFVGVFTFPFFMSWNGLAAAEGAAAIVSVLGLGVTAFMLPETKGKSLEELSEQPETPVERAVA
;
A
#
# COMPACT_ATOMS: atom_id res chain seq x y z
N MET A 1 -18.21 -53.65 -5.41
CA MET A 1 -17.13 -52.70 -5.24
C MET A 1 -17.64 -51.33 -5.73
N ALA A 2 -18.11 -50.48 -4.84
CA ALA A 2 -18.54 -49.13 -5.17
C ALA A 2 -17.31 -48.29 -5.37
N ALA A 3 -17.15 -47.73 -6.56
CA ALA A 3 -16.11 -46.75 -6.83
C ALA A 3 -16.38 -45.50 -5.98
N ALA A 4 -15.44 -45.15 -5.11
CA ALA A 4 -15.50 -43.91 -4.35
C ALA A 4 -15.56 -42.73 -5.34
N ALA A 5 -16.59 -41.90 -5.24
CA ALA A 5 -16.68 -40.64 -5.95
C ALA A 5 -15.44 -39.80 -5.61
N PRO A 6 -14.81 -39.12 -6.59
CA PRO A 6 -13.69 -38.25 -6.29
C PRO A 6 -14.17 -37.11 -5.37
N SER A 7 -13.56 -36.99 -4.22
CA SER A 7 -13.79 -35.91 -3.26
C SER A 7 -13.36 -34.59 -3.92
N SER A 8 -14.30 -33.91 -4.54
CA SER A 8 -14.06 -32.66 -5.31
C SER A 8 -14.07 -31.37 -4.46
N VAL A 9 -13.95 -31.52 -3.15
CA VAL A 9 -13.63 -30.36 -2.29
C VAL A 9 -12.14 -30.37 -2.10
N THR A 10 -11.44 -29.57 -2.87
CA THR A 10 -10.00 -29.41 -2.67
C THR A 10 -9.79 -28.66 -1.38
N ASP A 11 -9.40 -29.42 -0.42
CA ASP A 11 -9.13 -29.01 0.93
C ASP A 11 -7.78 -28.27 0.98
N PHE A 12 -7.80 -26.97 1.26
CA PHE A 12 -6.60 -26.19 1.59
C PHE A 12 -6.25 -26.30 3.08
N SER A 13 -6.92 -27.18 3.84
CA SER A 13 -6.74 -27.30 5.30
C SER A 13 -5.29 -27.62 5.68
N GLU A 14 -4.59 -28.45 4.91
CA GLU A 14 -3.17 -28.72 5.15
C GLU A 14 -2.32 -27.45 4.97
N SER A 15 -2.56 -26.70 3.90
CA SER A 15 -1.87 -25.44 3.62
C SER A 15 -2.22 -24.37 4.65
N ASP A 16 -3.50 -24.28 5.06
CA ASP A 16 -3.96 -23.30 6.04
C ASP A 16 -3.46 -23.57 7.45
N ASN A 17 -3.21 -24.83 7.79
CA ASN A 17 -2.66 -25.24 9.09
C ASN A 17 -1.14 -25.42 9.09
N ALA A 18 -0.47 -25.25 7.93
CA ALA A 18 0.98 -25.36 7.83
C ALA A 18 1.68 -24.25 8.61
N GLY A 19 2.81 -24.58 9.25
CA GLY A 19 3.69 -23.61 9.87
C GLY A 19 4.46 -22.77 8.85
N ILE A 20 5.16 -21.74 9.34
CA ILE A 20 5.99 -20.89 8.49
C ILE A 20 7.18 -21.68 7.94
N SER A 21 7.33 -21.70 6.62
CA SER A 21 8.43 -22.34 5.91
C SER A 21 9.47 -21.34 5.42
N ARG A 22 10.63 -21.83 4.96
CA ARG A 22 11.64 -21.01 4.28
C ARG A 22 11.11 -20.35 3.00
N GLU A 23 10.15 -20.98 2.33
CA GLU A 23 9.51 -20.42 1.14
C GLU A 23 8.66 -19.21 1.48
N HIS A 24 7.91 -19.24 2.59
CA HIS A 24 7.16 -18.06 3.07
C HIS A 24 8.08 -16.87 3.32
N TRP A 25 9.21 -17.06 3.98
CA TRP A 25 10.19 -16.01 4.21
C TRP A 25 10.79 -15.46 2.91
N LYS A 26 11.08 -16.36 1.96
CA LYS A 26 11.59 -15.96 0.63
C LYS A 26 10.55 -15.12 -0.13
N ILE A 27 9.29 -15.55 -0.16
CA ILE A 27 8.21 -14.81 -0.83
C ILE A 27 8.01 -13.46 -0.13
N MET A 28 7.99 -13.43 1.19
CA MET A 28 7.85 -12.22 1.99
C MET A 28 8.96 -11.21 1.65
N LEU A 29 10.22 -11.63 1.61
CA LEU A 29 11.33 -10.74 1.24
C LEU A 29 11.25 -10.25 -0.20
N ILE A 30 10.94 -11.13 -1.17
CA ILE A 30 10.81 -10.77 -2.59
C ILE A 30 9.67 -9.77 -2.80
N SER A 31 8.53 -9.99 -2.13
CA SER A 31 7.38 -9.08 -2.19
C SER A 31 7.66 -7.78 -1.43
N GLY A 32 8.27 -7.88 -0.25
CA GLY A 32 8.58 -6.74 0.59
C GLY A 32 9.59 -5.77 0.00
N MET A 33 10.54 -6.25 -0.84
CA MET A 33 11.50 -5.36 -1.51
C MET A 33 10.83 -4.35 -2.44
N GLY A 34 9.66 -4.65 -3.00
CA GLY A 34 8.89 -3.66 -3.72
C GLY A 34 8.45 -2.53 -2.81
N PHE A 35 7.88 -2.87 -1.65
CA PHE A 35 7.44 -1.87 -0.65
C PHE A 35 8.59 -1.06 -0.05
N PHE A 36 9.76 -1.66 0.08
CA PHE A 36 10.99 -0.91 0.37
C PHE A 36 11.24 0.18 -0.68
N THR A 37 11.20 -0.20 -1.97
CA THR A 37 11.45 0.72 -3.08
C THR A 37 10.38 1.79 -3.16
N ASP A 38 9.11 1.39 -3.04
CA ASP A 38 7.95 2.30 -3.11
C ASP A 38 8.03 3.38 -2.02
N ALA A 39 8.29 2.98 -0.77
CA ALA A 39 8.44 3.92 0.33
C ALA A 39 9.66 4.84 0.12
N TYR A 40 10.79 4.27 -0.32
CA TYR A 40 11.96 5.07 -0.66
C TYR A 40 11.60 6.18 -1.68
N ASP A 41 11.03 5.80 -2.82
CA ASP A 41 10.76 6.72 -3.94
C ASP A 41 9.66 7.75 -3.64
N LEU A 42 8.64 7.36 -2.86
CA LEU A 42 7.54 8.26 -2.51
C LEU A 42 7.94 9.29 -1.47
N PHE A 43 8.86 8.96 -0.56
CA PHE A 43 9.17 9.84 0.57
C PHE A 43 10.47 10.62 0.40
N ILE A 44 11.46 10.11 -0.36
CA ILE A 44 12.70 10.85 -0.64
C ILE A 44 12.43 12.15 -1.40
N ILE A 45 11.31 12.23 -2.13
CA ILE A 45 10.94 13.42 -2.92
C ILE A 45 10.79 14.67 -2.05
N GLY A 46 10.41 14.55 -0.78
CA GLY A 46 10.36 15.67 0.14
C GLY A 46 11.73 16.31 0.35
N VAL A 47 12.77 15.50 0.52
CA VAL A 47 14.16 15.96 0.63
C VAL A 47 14.66 16.51 -0.71
N VAL A 48 14.37 15.81 -1.81
CA VAL A 48 14.72 16.24 -3.17
C VAL A 48 14.12 17.60 -3.47
N MET A 49 12.86 17.86 -3.10
CA MET A 49 12.22 19.16 -3.29
C MET A 49 12.87 20.27 -2.46
N ALA A 50 13.35 19.97 -1.26
CA ALA A 50 14.10 20.94 -0.46
C ALA A 50 15.41 21.38 -1.13
N LEU A 51 16.03 20.49 -1.95
CA LEU A 51 17.23 20.79 -2.75
C LEU A 51 16.90 21.51 -4.06
N LEU A 52 15.87 21.06 -4.78
CA LEU A 52 15.49 21.58 -6.11
C LEU A 52 14.83 22.95 -6.06
N LYS A 53 14.01 23.22 -5.04
CA LYS A 53 13.20 24.43 -4.96
C LYS A 53 14.00 25.73 -5.11
N PRO A 54 15.16 25.92 -4.45
CA PRO A 54 15.99 27.11 -4.64
C PRO A 54 16.70 27.13 -5.99
N GLU A 55 17.10 25.97 -6.55
CA GLU A 55 17.88 25.89 -7.80
C GLU A 55 16.99 26.12 -9.04
N TRP A 56 15.81 25.52 -9.06
CA TRP A 56 14.89 25.58 -10.20
C TRP A 56 13.78 26.64 -10.02
N HIS A 57 13.81 27.42 -8.95
CA HIS A 57 12.81 28.46 -8.62
C HIS A 57 11.37 27.90 -8.65
N VAL A 58 11.19 26.71 -8.06
CA VAL A 58 9.95 25.92 -8.12
C VAL A 58 8.83 26.64 -7.35
N GLY A 59 7.71 26.89 -8.04
CA GLY A 59 6.51 27.46 -7.45
C GLY A 59 5.71 26.46 -6.63
N LYS A 60 4.71 26.94 -5.87
CA LYS A 60 3.89 26.07 -5.01
C LYS A 60 3.11 25.01 -5.79
N LEU A 61 2.64 25.34 -6.99
CA LEU A 61 1.90 24.40 -7.83
C LEU A 61 2.79 23.26 -8.33
N GLU A 62 3.97 23.61 -8.87
CA GLU A 62 4.92 22.60 -9.35
C GLU A 62 5.42 21.72 -8.21
N GLU A 63 5.70 22.30 -7.03
CA GLU A 63 6.07 21.56 -5.83
C GLU A 63 5.00 20.53 -5.46
N GLY A 64 3.74 20.95 -5.38
CA GLY A 64 2.60 20.07 -5.12
C GLY A 64 2.46 18.96 -6.17
N LEU A 65 2.62 19.29 -7.46
CA LEU A 65 2.56 18.31 -8.54
C LEU A 65 3.70 17.29 -8.47
N VAL A 66 4.96 17.72 -8.28
CA VAL A 66 6.09 16.79 -8.18
C VAL A 66 5.91 15.82 -7.02
N GLN A 67 5.49 16.32 -5.87
CA GLN A 67 5.30 15.50 -4.67
C GLN A 67 4.12 14.52 -4.80
N SER A 68 3.05 14.89 -5.49
CA SER A 68 1.79 14.12 -5.52
C SER A 68 1.57 13.30 -6.80
N THR A 69 2.21 13.63 -7.94
CA THR A 69 1.95 12.98 -9.23
C THR A 69 2.17 11.47 -9.21
N ALA A 70 3.20 10.98 -8.49
CA ALA A 70 3.42 9.55 -8.36
C ALA A 70 2.28 8.84 -7.65
N LEU A 71 1.58 9.50 -6.72
CA LEU A 71 0.45 8.92 -5.98
C LEU A 71 -0.79 8.76 -6.88
N ILE A 72 -1.14 9.79 -7.66
CA ILE A 72 -2.27 9.64 -8.59
C ILE A 72 -1.98 8.62 -9.69
N ALA A 73 -0.75 8.55 -10.17
CA ALA A 73 -0.32 7.52 -11.12
C ALA A 73 -0.35 6.12 -10.50
N ALA A 74 0.02 5.99 -9.22
CA ALA A 74 -0.08 4.73 -8.48
C ALA A 74 -1.53 4.27 -8.31
N ALA A 75 -2.49 5.18 -8.15
CA ALA A 75 -3.90 4.82 -8.16
C ALA A 75 -4.30 4.16 -9.50
N ILE A 76 -3.87 4.72 -10.63
CA ILE A 76 -4.10 4.15 -11.96
C ILE A 76 -3.40 2.79 -12.09
N GLY A 77 -2.14 2.69 -11.67
CA GLY A 77 -1.37 1.43 -11.66
C GLY A 77 -2.06 0.33 -10.87
N ALA A 78 -2.54 0.62 -9.66
CA ALA A 78 -3.23 -0.33 -8.80
C ALA A 78 -4.52 -0.89 -9.44
N LEU A 79 -5.32 -0.04 -10.08
CA LEU A 79 -6.52 -0.47 -10.82
C LEU A 79 -6.16 -1.37 -12.00
N LEU A 80 -5.20 -0.96 -12.82
CA LEU A 80 -4.82 -1.69 -14.03
C LEU A 80 -4.20 -3.04 -13.69
N PHE A 81 -3.15 -3.05 -12.88
CA PHE A 81 -2.42 -4.27 -12.53
C PHE A 81 -3.24 -5.21 -11.66
N GLY A 82 -4.08 -4.66 -10.76
CA GLY A 82 -5.00 -5.45 -9.95
C GLY A 82 -5.95 -6.29 -10.81
N ARG A 83 -6.56 -5.70 -11.83
CA ARG A 83 -7.46 -6.41 -12.74
C ARG A 83 -6.73 -7.36 -13.69
N VAL A 84 -5.63 -6.90 -14.29
CA VAL A 84 -4.84 -7.71 -15.22
C VAL A 84 -4.26 -8.95 -14.53
N ALA A 85 -3.88 -8.85 -13.26
CA ALA A 85 -3.38 -9.99 -12.49
C ALA A 85 -4.46 -11.04 -12.20
N ASP A 86 -5.73 -10.65 -12.02
CA ASP A 86 -6.83 -11.61 -11.90
C ASP A 86 -7.17 -12.29 -13.24
N MET A 87 -6.94 -11.60 -14.37
CA MET A 87 -7.21 -12.15 -15.71
C MET A 87 -6.09 -13.07 -16.20
N LEU A 88 -4.83 -12.68 -16.04
CA LEU A 88 -3.67 -13.34 -16.66
C LEU A 88 -2.86 -14.20 -15.70
N GLY A 89 -3.15 -14.13 -14.41
CA GLY A 89 -2.37 -14.75 -13.32
C GLY A 89 -1.37 -13.76 -12.70
N ARG A 90 -1.13 -13.96 -11.40
CA ARG A 90 -0.28 -13.09 -10.59
C ARG A 90 1.16 -13.11 -11.11
N LYS A 91 1.70 -14.29 -11.41
CA LYS A 91 3.07 -14.51 -11.89
C LYS A 91 3.39 -13.77 -13.20
N ARG A 92 2.44 -13.69 -14.14
CA ARG A 92 2.70 -13.08 -15.45
C ARG A 92 2.97 -11.59 -15.35
N ILE A 93 2.26 -10.95 -14.44
CA ILE A 93 2.34 -9.50 -14.20
C ILE A 93 3.48 -9.17 -13.26
N TYR A 94 3.79 -10.09 -12.31
CA TYR A 94 4.77 -9.86 -11.27
C TYR A 94 6.19 -9.66 -11.81
N GLY A 95 6.69 -8.45 -11.66
CA GLY A 95 7.98 -7.98 -12.17
C GLY A 95 7.87 -6.98 -13.33
N VAL A 96 6.74 -6.91 -14.04
CA VAL A 96 6.54 -5.86 -15.08
C VAL A 96 6.45 -4.48 -14.43
N GLU A 97 5.71 -4.38 -13.33
CA GLU A 97 5.57 -3.17 -12.52
C GLU A 97 6.92 -2.64 -12.02
N VAL A 98 7.83 -3.55 -11.62
CA VAL A 98 9.18 -3.21 -11.15
C VAL A 98 10.02 -2.58 -12.27
N LEU A 99 9.90 -3.06 -13.50
CA LEU A 99 10.61 -2.49 -14.64
C LEU A 99 10.09 -1.08 -14.95
N VAL A 100 8.78 -0.87 -14.87
CA VAL A 100 8.16 0.45 -15.07
C VAL A 100 8.65 1.42 -13.99
N LEU A 101 8.68 0.97 -12.72
CA LEU A 101 9.19 1.76 -11.60
C LEU A 101 10.66 2.13 -11.82
N ALA A 102 11.53 1.15 -12.10
CA ALA A 102 12.96 1.38 -12.28
C ALA A 102 13.24 2.33 -13.46
N ALA A 103 12.54 2.16 -14.58
CA ALA A 103 12.65 3.04 -15.73
C ALA A 103 12.22 4.48 -15.38
N GLY A 104 11.12 4.63 -14.65
CA GLY A 104 10.63 5.91 -14.17
C GLY A 104 11.61 6.59 -13.20
N ALA A 105 12.25 5.84 -12.29
CA ALA A 105 13.25 6.36 -11.36
C ALA A 105 14.51 6.87 -12.11
N ILE A 106 15.05 6.06 -13.03
CA ILE A 106 16.20 6.46 -13.85
C ILE A 106 15.89 7.70 -14.69
N ALA A 107 14.73 7.69 -15.37
CA ALA A 107 14.30 8.83 -16.19
C ALA A 107 14.10 10.09 -15.33
N SER A 108 13.54 9.97 -14.12
CA SER A 108 13.37 11.07 -13.17
C SER A 108 14.72 11.67 -12.78
N ALA A 109 15.73 10.87 -12.51
CA ALA A 109 17.09 11.34 -12.18
C ALA A 109 17.77 12.08 -13.34
N LEU A 110 17.38 11.81 -14.59
CA LEU A 110 17.89 12.47 -15.81
C LEU A 110 17.05 13.68 -16.24
N SER A 111 16.07 14.09 -15.47
CA SER A 111 15.17 15.18 -15.82
C SER A 111 15.92 16.50 -16.03
N PRO A 112 15.69 17.19 -17.18
CA PRO A 112 16.32 18.49 -17.45
C PRO A 112 15.57 19.67 -16.81
N ASN A 113 14.31 19.49 -16.44
CA ASN A 113 13.47 20.50 -15.79
C ASN A 113 12.30 19.85 -15.03
N ILE A 114 11.54 20.67 -14.31
CA ILE A 114 10.46 20.26 -13.41
C ILE A 114 9.34 19.48 -14.14
N TRP A 115 9.00 19.86 -15.38
CA TRP A 115 7.90 19.22 -16.13
C TRP A 115 8.24 17.82 -16.58
N TRP A 116 9.50 17.58 -16.97
CA TRP A 116 9.99 16.23 -17.26
C TRP A 116 10.03 15.38 -15.98
N LEU A 117 10.44 15.97 -14.87
CA LEU A 117 10.43 15.28 -13.58
C LEU A 117 9.01 14.84 -13.21
N ILE A 118 8.01 15.71 -13.33
CA ILE A 118 6.59 15.37 -13.12
C ILE A 118 6.17 14.22 -14.04
N GLY A 119 6.48 14.29 -15.34
CA GLY A 119 6.13 13.26 -16.32
C GLY A 119 6.76 11.90 -16.01
N PHE A 120 8.03 11.86 -15.65
CA PHE A 120 8.71 10.61 -15.31
C PHE A 120 8.28 10.04 -13.96
N ARG A 121 7.95 10.89 -12.99
CA ARG A 121 7.32 10.46 -11.74
C ARG A 121 5.92 9.86 -11.94
N PHE A 122 5.20 10.31 -12.96
CA PHE A 122 3.94 9.65 -13.36
C PHE A 122 4.18 8.22 -13.83
N ILE A 123 5.20 7.99 -14.68
CA ILE A 123 5.57 6.63 -15.13
C ILE A 123 6.00 5.75 -13.94
N LEU A 124 6.86 6.27 -13.08
CA LEU A 124 7.30 5.61 -11.84
C LEU A 124 6.09 5.21 -10.98
N GLY A 125 5.15 6.12 -10.78
CA GLY A 125 3.97 5.89 -9.97
C GLY A 125 3.09 4.75 -10.48
N ILE A 126 2.92 4.59 -11.80
CA ILE A 126 2.19 3.43 -12.37
C ILE A 126 2.83 2.11 -11.91
N GLY A 127 4.16 2.02 -11.91
CA GLY A 127 4.89 0.85 -11.41
C GLY A 127 4.65 0.60 -9.92
N ILE A 128 4.77 1.64 -9.10
CA ILE A 128 4.46 1.59 -7.66
C ILE A 128 3.07 1.00 -7.42
N GLY A 129 2.04 1.56 -8.07
CA GLY A 129 0.67 1.13 -7.86
C GLY A 129 0.42 -0.33 -8.19
N GLY A 130 1.10 -0.85 -9.21
CA GLY A 130 0.96 -2.24 -9.64
C GLY A 130 1.43 -3.26 -8.60
N ASP A 131 2.40 -2.92 -7.78
CA ASP A 131 2.96 -3.84 -6.76
C ASP A 131 1.97 -4.11 -5.61
N TYR A 132 1.17 -3.13 -5.21
CA TYR A 132 0.26 -3.24 -4.07
C TYR A 132 -0.69 -4.44 -4.14
N PRO A 133 -1.55 -4.58 -5.16
CA PRO A 133 -2.50 -5.68 -5.22
C PRO A 133 -1.84 -7.03 -5.49
N VAL A 134 -0.75 -7.05 -6.26
CA VAL A 134 -0.12 -8.31 -6.68
C VAL A 134 0.68 -8.93 -5.54
N SER A 135 1.55 -8.16 -4.88
CA SER A 135 2.37 -8.65 -3.75
C SER A 135 1.53 -9.07 -2.55
N ALA A 136 0.50 -8.28 -2.19
CA ALA A 136 -0.42 -8.63 -1.11
C ALA A 136 -1.14 -9.94 -1.37
N THR A 137 -1.68 -10.09 -2.58
CA THR A 137 -2.44 -11.28 -2.97
C THR A 137 -1.54 -12.52 -3.01
N ILE A 138 -0.34 -12.43 -3.61
CA ILE A 138 0.63 -13.53 -3.60
C ILE A 138 0.90 -13.98 -2.17
N MET A 139 1.29 -13.07 -1.27
CA MET A 139 1.64 -13.46 0.10
C MET A 139 0.43 -14.04 0.85
N SER A 140 -0.76 -13.45 0.71
CA SER A 140 -1.96 -13.93 1.38
C SER A 140 -2.43 -15.31 0.90
N GLU A 141 -2.23 -15.61 -0.39
CA GLU A 141 -2.61 -16.90 -0.99
C GLU A 141 -1.60 -18.03 -0.68
N TYR A 142 -0.34 -17.70 -0.40
CA TYR A 142 0.65 -18.66 0.08
C TYR A 142 0.58 -18.89 1.60
N ALA A 143 0.24 -17.87 2.38
CA ALA A 143 0.26 -17.94 3.84
C ALA A 143 -0.89 -18.75 4.42
N GLY A 144 -0.59 -19.61 5.40
CA GLY A 144 -1.60 -20.30 6.21
C GLY A 144 -2.34 -19.35 7.14
N LYS A 145 -3.58 -19.70 7.52
CA LYS A 145 -4.49 -18.84 8.30
C LYS A 145 -3.92 -18.34 9.64
N ALA A 146 -3.05 -19.17 10.28
CA ALA A 146 -2.48 -18.85 11.59
C ALA A 146 -1.44 -17.71 11.55
N HIS A 147 -0.79 -17.50 10.41
CA HIS A 147 0.33 -16.55 10.26
C HIS A 147 0.16 -15.59 9.08
N ARG A 148 -1.01 -15.59 8.44
CA ARG A 148 -1.27 -14.78 7.24
C ARG A 148 -1.13 -13.31 7.50
N GLY A 149 -1.74 -12.82 8.57
CA GLY A 149 -1.69 -11.40 8.93
C GLY A 149 -0.27 -10.94 9.19
N MET A 150 0.50 -11.73 9.94
CA MET A 150 1.91 -11.43 10.20
C MET A 150 2.71 -11.36 8.90
N LEU A 151 2.63 -12.38 8.04
CA LEU A 151 3.42 -12.45 6.81
C LEU A 151 3.05 -11.34 5.81
N VAL A 152 1.76 -11.06 5.59
CA VAL A 152 1.31 -9.97 4.73
C VAL A 152 1.69 -8.61 5.32
N SER A 153 1.54 -8.43 6.64
CA SER A 153 1.99 -7.22 7.32
C SER A 153 3.50 -7.02 7.24
N MET A 154 4.31 -8.10 7.30
CA MET A 154 5.77 -8.01 7.13
C MET A 154 6.18 -7.63 5.71
N VAL A 155 5.46 -8.09 4.68
CA VAL A 155 5.67 -7.60 3.30
C VAL A 155 5.54 -6.08 3.27
N PHE A 156 4.50 -5.54 3.87
CA PHE A 156 4.25 -4.11 3.90
C PHE A 156 5.23 -3.37 4.83
N ALA A 157 5.61 -3.97 5.96
CA ALA A 157 6.55 -3.40 6.92
C ALA A 157 7.97 -3.15 6.36
N MET A 158 8.30 -3.73 5.19
CA MET A 158 9.54 -3.39 4.48
C MET A 158 9.59 -1.92 4.05
N GLN A 159 8.45 -1.22 4.05
CA GLN A 159 8.41 0.24 3.89
C GLN A 159 9.24 0.96 4.95
N ALA A 160 9.28 0.45 6.19
CA ALA A 160 10.11 1.02 7.25
C ALA A 160 11.59 1.13 6.84
N ALA A 161 12.11 0.12 6.16
CA ALA A 161 13.48 0.15 5.66
C ALA A 161 13.67 1.24 4.58
N GLY A 162 12.70 1.42 3.68
CA GLY A 162 12.70 2.49 2.67
C GLY A 162 12.68 3.89 3.30
N LEU A 163 11.79 4.08 4.30
CA LEU A 163 11.69 5.33 5.08
C LEU A 163 12.98 5.68 5.81
N ILE A 164 13.75 4.69 6.27
CA ILE A 164 15.02 4.89 6.98
C ILE A 164 16.16 5.12 5.99
N VAL A 165 16.26 4.30 4.93
CA VAL A 165 17.37 4.37 3.97
C VAL A 165 17.35 5.67 3.17
N GLY A 166 16.16 6.20 2.84
CA GLY A 166 16.02 7.46 2.12
C GLY A 166 16.71 8.64 2.85
N PRO A 167 16.24 9.04 4.02
CA PRO A 167 16.87 10.12 4.79
C PRO A 167 18.32 9.83 5.21
N LEU A 168 18.67 8.56 5.47
CA LEU A 168 20.04 8.17 5.79
C LEU A 168 20.98 8.45 4.62
N LEU A 169 20.61 8.00 3.42
CA LEU A 169 21.40 8.26 2.20
C LEU A 169 21.47 9.76 1.90
N ALA A 170 20.36 10.48 2.06
CA ALA A 170 20.33 11.94 1.89
C ALA A 170 21.27 12.64 2.88
N ALA A 171 21.22 12.27 4.16
CA ALA A 171 22.09 12.84 5.18
C ALA A 171 23.60 12.56 4.86
N LEU A 172 23.92 11.35 4.43
CA LEU A 172 25.28 10.98 4.02
C LEU A 172 25.75 11.83 2.82
N LEU A 173 24.92 11.97 1.79
CA LEU A 173 25.29 12.75 0.61
C LEU A 173 25.41 14.25 0.93
N LEU A 174 24.60 14.80 1.81
CA LEU A 174 24.67 16.20 2.25
C LEU A 174 25.95 16.54 3.03
N THR A 175 26.68 15.54 3.55
CA THR A 175 28.00 15.75 4.16
C THR A 175 29.16 15.73 3.15
N THR A 176 28.89 15.38 1.89
CA THR A 176 29.92 15.34 0.83
C THR A 176 30.06 16.70 0.14
N PRO A 177 31.16 16.94 -0.61
CA PRO A 177 31.35 18.15 -1.40
C PRO A 177 30.55 18.16 -2.71
N LEU A 178 29.63 17.23 -2.93
CA LEU A 178 28.80 17.18 -4.13
C LEU A 178 27.83 18.37 -4.19
N SER A 179 27.55 18.86 -5.41
CA SER A 179 26.52 19.87 -5.61
C SER A 179 25.13 19.30 -5.34
N HIS A 180 24.18 20.16 -4.98
CA HIS A 180 22.79 19.77 -4.77
C HIS A 180 22.19 19.08 -6.00
N ASP A 181 22.59 19.50 -7.23
CA ASP A 181 22.14 18.88 -8.49
C ASP A 181 22.56 17.39 -8.57
N TRP A 182 23.77 17.04 -8.20
CA TRP A 182 24.19 15.65 -8.16
C TRP A 182 23.53 14.87 -7.02
N ILE A 183 23.37 15.49 -5.86
CA ILE A 183 22.76 14.82 -4.68
C ILE A 183 21.34 14.38 -5.00
N TRP A 184 20.47 15.25 -5.50
CA TRP A 184 19.09 14.88 -5.77
C TRP A 184 18.96 13.83 -6.89
N ARG A 185 19.83 13.89 -7.91
CA ARG A 185 19.85 12.90 -8.99
C ARG A 185 20.27 11.52 -8.49
N ILE A 186 21.28 11.44 -7.64
CA ILE A 186 21.72 10.18 -7.02
C ILE A 186 20.61 9.62 -6.13
N LEU A 187 19.97 10.47 -5.33
CA LEU A 187 18.85 10.06 -4.47
C LEU A 187 17.72 9.42 -5.27
N ILE A 188 17.29 10.03 -6.36
CA ILE A 188 16.21 9.47 -7.19
C ILE A 188 16.68 8.20 -7.93
N ALA A 189 17.89 8.21 -8.52
CA ALA A 189 18.41 7.07 -9.25
C ALA A 189 18.58 5.82 -8.38
N PHE A 190 18.90 5.99 -7.10
CA PHE A 190 19.07 4.88 -6.15
C PHE A 190 17.81 4.01 -6.04
N GLY A 191 16.59 4.58 -6.18
CA GLY A 191 15.34 3.82 -6.16
C GLY A 191 15.27 2.71 -7.21
N ALA A 192 15.96 2.84 -8.35
CA ALA A 192 16.01 1.79 -9.36
C ALA A 192 16.84 0.55 -8.94
N LEU A 193 17.81 0.69 -8.04
CA LEU A 193 18.71 -0.41 -7.67
C LEU A 193 17.98 -1.58 -6.97
N PRO A 194 17.24 -1.37 -5.85
CA PRO A 194 16.54 -2.45 -5.19
C PRO A 194 15.43 -3.03 -6.07
N ALA A 195 14.78 -2.21 -6.90
CA ALA A 195 13.79 -2.65 -7.86
C ALA A 195 14.39 -3.67 -8.85
N LEU A 196 15.49 -3.33 -9.51
CA LEU A 196 16.17 -4.20 -10.46
C LEU A 196 16.77 -5.45 -9.79
N ALA A 197 17.26 -5.33 -8.56
CA ALA A 197 17.80 -6.46 -7.81
C ALA A 197 16.76 -7.56 -7.55
N VAL A 198 15.49 -7.19 -7.31
CA VAL A 198 14.42 -8.17 -7.03
C VAL A 198 13.74 -8.71 -8.30
N TYR A 199 13.89 -8.05 -9.43
CA TYR A 199 13.21 -8.42 -10.70
C TYR A 199 13.39 -9.90 -11.08
N ALA A 200 14.64 -10.37 -11.11
CA ALA A 200 14.94 -11.76 -11.47
C ALA A 200 14.33 -12.78 -10.49
N ALA A 201 14.26 -12.42 -9.19
CA ALA A 201 13.64 -13.25 -8.17
C ALA A 201 12.11 -13.32 -8.35
N ARG A 202 11.45 -12.19 -8.65
CA ARG A 202 10.01 -12.12 -8.94
C ARG A 202 9.64 -13.00 -10.14
N ARG A 203 10.41 -12.94 -11.22
CA ARG A 203 10.16 -13.75 -12.43
C ARG A 203 10.28 -15.26 -12.21
N ARG A 204 10.98 -15.71 -11.16
CA ARG A 204 11.17 -17.12 -10.80
C ARG A 204 10.10 -17.65 -9.85
N LEU A 205 9.26 -16.80 -9.26
CA LEU A 205 8.15 -17.28 -8.42
C LEU A 205 7.15 -18.08 -9.24
N LYS A 206 6.54 -19.08 -8.60
CA LYS A 206 5.49 -19.89 -9.20
C LYS A 206 4.15 -19.14 -9.08
N GLU A 207 3.18 -19.58 -9.87
CA GLU A 207 1.80 -19.09 -9.71
C GLU A 207 1.19 -19.63 -8.42
N THR A 208 0.29 -18.87 -7.82
CA THR A 208 -0.33 -19.27 -6.55
C THR A 208 -1.25 -20.50 -6.72
N PRO A 209 -1.20 -21.46 -5.78
CA PRO A 209 -2.03 -22.66 -5.88
C PRO A 209 -3.53 -22.35 -5.92
N ARG A 210 -3.98 -21.34 -5.16
CA ARG A 210 -5.38 -20.92 -5.13
C ARG A 210 -5.85 -20.35 -6.47
N PHE A 211 -5.01 -19.59 -7.17
CA PHE A 211 -5.34 -19.11 -8.51
C PHE A 211 -5.42 -20.23 -9.53
N LEU A 212 -4.44 -21.13 -9.55
CA LEU A 212 -4.42 -22.28 -10.49
C LEU A 212 -5.67 -23.14 -10.33
N LYS A 213 -6.09 -23.39 -9.11
CA LYS A 213 -7.29 -24.17 -8.82
C LYS A 213 -8.56 -23.44 -9.27
N ALA A 214 -8.68 -22.17 -8.92
CA ALA A 214 -9.83 -21.39 -9.34
C ALA A 214 -9.93 -21.32 -10.87
N ALA A 215 -8.80 -21.23 -11.60
CA ALA A 215 -8.75 -21.26 -13.05
C ALA A 215 -9.24 -22.61 -13.61
N ALA A 216 -8.77 -23.73 -13.05
CA ALA A 216 -9.20 -25.07 -13.47
C ALA A 216 -10.71 -25.32 -13.25
N GLN A 217 -11.27 -24.87 -12.15
CA GLN A 217 -12.71 -25.00 -11.88
C GLN A 217 -13.57 -24.24 -12.91
N GLU A 218 -13.11 -23.08 -13.37
CA GLU A 218 -13.84 -22.30 -14.38
C GLU A 218 -13.75 -22.93 -15.77
N GLU A 219 -12.59 -23.53 -16.09
CA GLU A 219 -12.41 -24.30 -17.32
C GLU A 219 -13.30 -25.54 -17.36
N ASP A 220 -13.38 -26.28 -16.26
CA ASP A 220 -14.28 -27.44 -16.13
C ASP A 220 -15.76 -27.04 -16.23
N ALA A 221 -16.15 -25.94 -15.57
CA ALA A 221 -17.52 -25.43 -15.63
C ALA A 221 -17.89 -24.97 -17.05
N SER A 222 -16.98 -24.27 -17.73
CA SER A 222 -17.20 -23.85 -19.12
C SER A 222 -17.19 -25.01 -20.10
N GLY A 223 -16.32 -26.01 -19.89
CA GLY A 223 -16.27 -27.25 -20.68
C GLY A 223 -17.54 -28.11 -20.53
N ASN A 224 -18.11 -28.16 -19.35
CA ASN A 224 -19.38 -28.84 -19.12
C ASN A 224 -20.58 -28.11 -19.74
N LEU A 225 -20.59 -26.77 -19.73
CA LEU A 225 -21.58 -25.95 -20.44
C LEU A 225 -21.48 -26.09 -21.96
N GLN A 226 -20.27 -26.18 -22.51
CA GLN A 226 -20.05 -26.41 -23.94
C GLN A 226 -20.49 -27.80 -24.39
N ARG A 227 -20.37 -28.85 -23.56
CA ARG A 227 -20.88 -30.19 -23.83
C ARG A 227 -22.41 -30.25 -23.77
N ALA A 228 -23.03 -29.41 -22.93
CA ALA A 228 -24.49 -29.32 -22.84
C ALA A 228 -25.14 -28.47 -23.94
N SER A 229 -24.40 -27.54 -24.52
CA SER A 229 -24.87 -26.66 -25.59
C SER A 229 -24.10 -26.92 -26.89
N HIS A 230 -24.63 -27.78 -27.75
CA HIS A 230 -24.10 -28.02 -29.13
C HIS A 230 -24.28 -26.85 -30.07
N PHE A 231 -24.51 -25.64 -29.57
CA PHE A 231 -24.67 -24.43 -30.41
C PHE A 231 -24.06 -23.21 -29.70
N ASP A 232 -23.12 -22.63 -30.38
CA ASP A 232 -22.50 -21.32 -30.24
C ASP A 232 -21.10 -21.27 -29.57
N GLN A 233 -20.10 -21.38 -30.46
CA GLN A 233 -18.72 -20.99 -30.20
C GLN A 233 -18.61 -19.47 -30.06
N LYS A 234 -18.97 -18.91 -28.94
CA LYS A 234 -18.40 -17.64 -28.48
C LYS A 234 -17.49 -17.95 -27.30
N THR A 235 -16.18 -17.95 -27.57
CA THR A 235 -15.17 -17.77 -26.52
C THR A 235 -15.63 -16.63 -25.63
N HIS A 236 -16.10 -16.95 -24.42
CA HIS A 236 -16.31 -15.95 -23.39
C HIS A 236 -14.93 -15.40 -23.00
N SER A 237 -14.48 -14.39 -23.74
CA SER A 237 -13.40 -13.52 -23.29
C SER A 237 -13.90 -12.89 -21.98
N VAL A 238 -13.28 -13.26 -20.86
CA VAL A 238 -13.57 -12.65 -19.55
C VAL A 238 -13.41 -11.14 -19.73
N SER A 239 -14.52 -10.39 -19.74
CA SER A 239 -14.47 -8.95 -19.92
C SER A 239 -13.65 -8.30 -18.83
N PHE A 240 -12.89 -7.27 -19.16
CA PHE A 240 -12.18 -6.46 -18.19
C PHE A 240 -13.12 -5.96 -17.07
N TRP A 241 -14.36 -5.65 -17.39
CA TRP A 241 -15.37 -5.11 -16.49
C TRP A 241 -16.05 -6.16 -15.59
N ASP A 242 -16.01 -7.45 -15.93
CA ASP A 242 -16.66 -8.50 -15.14
C ASP A 242 -16.15 -8.57 -13.70
N GLY A 243 -14.87 -8.28 -13.50
CA GLY A 243 -14.29 -8.22 -12.16
C GLY A 243 -14.89 -7.13 -11.28
N PHE A 244 -15.19 -5.97 -11.87
CA PHE A 244 -15.84 -4.86 -11.16
C PHE A 244 -17.29 -5.18 -10.85
N HIS A 245 -18.03 -5.74 -11.80
CA HIS A 245 -19.43 -6.15 -11.60
C HIS A 245 -19.55 -7.15 -10.45
N ARG A 246 -18.72 -8.20 -10.42
CA ARG A 246 -18.72 -9.19 -9.33
C ARG A 246 -18.45 -8.60 -7.94
N LEU A 247 -17.74 -7.46 -7.84
CA LEU A 247 -17.49 -6.80 -6.56
C LEU A 247 -18.65 -5.93 -6.10
N VAL A 248 -19.50 -5.45 -7.01
CA VAL A 248 -20.60 -4.51 -6.71
C VAL A 248 -21.98 -5.20 -6.69
N ASP A 249 -22.13 -6.35 -7.31
CA ASP A 249 -23.40 -7.06 -7.41
C ASP A 249 -23.88 -7.66 -6.06
N ASP A 250 -22.91 -8.07 -5.20
CA ASP A 250 -23.23 -8.53 -3.85
C ASP A 250 -23.08 -7.39 -2.82
N LYS A 251 -24.18 -7.07 -2.13
CA LYS A 251 -24.23 -5.99 -1.12
C LYS A 251 -23.17 -6.15 -0.02
N LYS A 252 -22.88 -7.38 0.42
CA LYS A 252 -21.88 -7.65 1.46
C LYS A 252 -20.46 -7.34 0.98
N THR A 253 -20.16 -7.77 -0.24
CA THR A 253 -18.86 -7.51 -0.91
C THR A 253 -18.70 -6.02 -1.20
N LEU A 254 -19.75 -5.34 -1.66
CA LEU A 254 -19.75 -3.90 -1.89
C LEU A 254 -19.49 -3.11 -0.60
N VAL A 255 -20.14 -3.44 0.51
CA VAL A 255 -19.89 -2.78 1.81
C VAL A 255 -18.46 -2.98 2.27
N ARG A 256 -17.90 -4.18 2.09
CA ARG A 256 -16.49 -4.47 2.40
C ARG A 256 -15.54 -3.69 1.52
N LEU A 257 -15.85 -3.56 0.22
CA LEU A 257 -15.06 -2.78 -0.73
C LEU A 257 -15.05 -1.30 -0.34
N LEU A 258 -16.22 -0.73 -0.07
CA LEU A 258 -16.35 0.67 0.36
C LEU A 258 -15.64 0.90 1.71
N GLY A 259 -15.74 -0.06 2.63
CA GLY A 259 -15.04 -0.02 3.92
C GLY A 259 -13.52 -0.05 3.77
N ALA A 260 -12.99 -0.97 2.96
CA ALA A 260 -11.55 -1.09 2.73
C ALA A 260 -11.00 0.13 1.97
N ALA A 261 -11.68 0.54 0.89
CA ALA A 261 -11.30 1.67 0.07
C ALA A 261 -11.39 3.00 0.86
N GLY A 262 -12.47 3.19 1.61
CA GLY A 262 -12.69 4.39 2.42
C GLY A 262 -11.69 4.51 3.58
N ALA A 263 -11.46 3.42 4.31
CA ALA A 263 -10.48 3.41 5.39
C ALA A 263 -9.06 3.70 4.86
N TRP A 264 -8.70 3.12 3.72
CA TRP A 264 -7.38 3.36 3.11
C TRP A 264 -7.25 4.79 2.58
N PHE A 265 -8.29 5.34 1.94
CA PHE A 265 -8.30 6.74 1.50
C PHE A 265 -8.05 7.70 2.68
N LEU A 266 -8.79 7.51 3.78
CA LEU A 266 -8.70 8.38 4.96
C LEU A 266 -7.34 8.26 5.66
N MET A 267 -6.79 7.05 5.72
CA MET A 267 -5.47 6.80 6.28
C MET A 267 -4.37 7.46 5.43
N ASP A 268 -4.35 7.19 4.11
CA ASP A 268 -3.32 7.72 3.23
C ASP A 268 -3.39 9.26 3.12
N PHE A 269 -4.59 9.86 3.23
CA PHE A 269 -4.73 11.32 3.31
C PHE A 269 -3.91 11.91 4.47
N ALA A 270 -4.07 11.36 5.68
CA ALA A 270 -3.33 11.82 6.85
C ALA A 270 -1.84 11.46 6.76
N TYR A 271 -1.53 10.22 6.39
CA TYR A 271 -0.18 9.68 6.37
C TYR A 271 0.72 10.35 5.34
N TYR A 272 0.32 10.33 4.06
CA TYR A 272 1.14 10.94 2.99
C TYR A 272 1.18 12.46 3.11
N GLY A 273 0.08 13.10 3.50
CA GLY A 273 0.05 14.54 3.77
C GLY A 273 1.15 14.95 4.74
N ASN A 274 1.22 14.27 5.88
CA ASN A 274 2.24 14.52 6.90
C ASN A 274 3.64 14.07 6.47
N THR A 275 3.79 12.86 5.94
CA THR A 275 5.10 12.24 5.73
C THR A 275 5.87 12.89 4.58
N VAL A 276 5.21 13.13 3.43
CA VAL A 276 5.83 13.82 2.28
C VAL A 276 6.11 15.28 2.62
N SER A 277 5.23 15.90 3.41
CA SER A 277 5.39 17.30 3.87
C SER A 277 6.24 17.44 5.14
N SER A 278 6.85 16.36 5.66
CA SER A 278 7.69 16.44 6.88
C SER A 278 8.73 17.57 6.86
N PRO A 279 9.45 17.86 5.75
CA PRO A 279 10.37 18.99 5.73
C PRO A 279 9.68 20.34 5.97
N LEU A 280 8.41 20.48 5.53
CA LEU A 280 7.61 21.68 5.77
C LEU A 280 7.15 21.73 7.24
N VAL A 281 6.66 20.61 7.78
CA VAL A 281 6.27 20.49 9.20
C VAL A 281 7.44 20.79 10.13
N LEU A 282 8.60 20.20 9.87
CA LEU A 282 9.82 20.43 10.65
C LEU A 282 10.38 21.85 10.49
N SER A 283 10.01 22.56 9.42
CA SER A 283 10.34 23.97 9.24
C SER A 283 9.52 24.90 10.13
N ALA A 284 8.38 24.46 10.64
CA ALA A 284 7.56 25.22 11.60
C ALA A 284 8.18 25.21 13.01
N LEU A 285 9.07 24.25 13.32
CA LEU A 285 9.82 24.24 14.57
C LEU A 285 10.68 25.51 14.67
N SER A 286 10.75 26.09 15.87
CA SER A 286 11.58 27.27 16.14
C SER A 286 13.07 26.96 15.98
N GLY A 287 13.79 27.75 15.16
CA GLY A 287 15.23 27.67 14.94
C GLY A 287 15.63 27.62 13.45
N ASP A 288 16.87 27.99 13.17
CA ASP A 288 17.48 27.86 11.84
C ASP A 288 17.92 26.41 11.62
N HIS A 289 17.05 25.61 10.97
CA HIS A 289 17.36 24.21 10.69
C HIS A 289 17.82 24.02 9.25
N THR A 290 19.06 23.61 9.08
CA THR A 290 19.61 23.18 7.79
C THR A 290 18.84 21.98 7.23
N ILE A 291 18.91 21.75 5.91
CA ILE A 291 18.31 20.57 5.27
C ILE A 291 18.81 19.29 5.95
N LEU A 292 20.10 19.22 6.30
CA LEU A 292 20.70 18.10 7.01
C LEU A 292 20.04 17.88 8.38
N ALA A 293 19.86 18.93 9.19
CA ALA A 293 19.23 18.81 10.51
C ALA A 293 17.79 18.27 10.42
N LYS A 294 16.99 18.79 9.49
CA LYS A 294 15.63 18.34 9.23
C LYS A 294 15.59 16.86 8.78
N THR A 295 16.50 16.48 7.87
CA THR A 295 16.64 15.10 7.38
C THR A 295 17.02 14.14 8.50
N LEU A 296 17.93 14.52 9.40
CA LEU A 296 18.31 13.72 10.56
C LEU A 296 17.17 13.61 11.59
N THR A 297 16.41 14.68 11.80
CA THR A 297 15.22 14.66 12.67
C THR A 297 14.16 13.71 12.11
N GLN A 298 13.89 13.78 10.81
CA GLN A 298 12.97 12.86 10.13
C GLN A 298 13.45 11.40 10.23
N LEU A 299 14.73 11.15 10.01
CA LEU A 299 15.34 9.83 10.22
C LEU A 299 15.12 9.32 11.64
N GLY A 300 15.36 10.17 12.65
CA GLY A 300 15.11 9.85 14.06
C GLY A 300 13.66 9.45 14.33
N ILE A 301 12.70 10.20 13.78
CA ILE A 301 11.27 9.88 13.90
C ILE A 301 10.96 8.50 13.29
N PHE A 302 11.48 8.21 12.11
CA PHE A 302 11.22 6.92 11.45
C PHE A 302 11.85 5.74 12.20
N VAL A 303 13.07 5.89 12.71
CA VAL A 303 13.76 4.83 13.47
C VAL A 303 13.10 4.59 14.83
N ILE A 304 12.74 5.65 15.56
CA ILE A 304 12.26 5.55 16.93
C ILE A 304 10.76 5.24 17.01
N PHE A 305 9.95 5.70 16.06
CA PHE A 305 8.50 5.59 16.11
C PHE A 305 7.90 4.75 14.98
N ALA A 306 8.20 5.06 13.72
CA ALA A 306 7.57 4.37 12.60
C ALA A 306 7.97 2.89 12.52
N ALA A 307 9.26 2.57 12.56
CA ALA A 307 9.73 1.20 12.44
C ALA A 307 9.25 0.29 13.60
N PRO A 308 9.25 0.71 14.87
CA PRO A 308 8.62 -0.06 15.95
C PRO A 308 7.11 -0.23 15.77
N GLY A 309 6.40 0.76 15.20
CA GLY A 309 4.98 0.64 14.86
C GLY A 309 4.72 -0.50 13.88
N TYR A 310 5.45 -0.54 12.75
CA TYR A 310 5.38 -1.65 11.78
C TYR A 310 5.71 -3.01 12.41
N ALA A 311 6.78 -3.07 13.22
CA ALA A 311 7.18 -4.30 13.87
C ALA A 311 6.08 -4.81 14.81
N LEU A 312 5.51 -3.93 15.62
CA LEU A 312 4.44 -4.30 16.55
C LEU A 312 3.18 -4.73 15.80
N ALA A 313 2.81 -4.06 14.69
CA ALA A 313 1.70 -4.47 13.83
C ALA A 313 1.89 -5.92 13.36
N ALA A 314 3.03 -6.24 12.75
CA ALA A 314 3.33 -7.57 12.25
C ALA A 314 3.28 -8.64 13.35
N LEU A 315 3.89 -8.39 14.50
CA LEU A 315 3.96 -9.34 15.62
C LEU A 315 2.63 -9.57 16.33
N THR A 316 1.69 -8.63 16.25
CA THR A 316 0.41 -8.70 16.97
C THR A 316 -0.80 -8.91 16.05
N MET A 317 -0.64 -8.81 14.73
CA MET A 317 -1.71 -8.86 13.74
C MET A 317 -2.60 -10.11 13.90
N ASP A 318 -2.01 -11.28 14.06
CA ASP A 318 -2.75 -12.54 14.20
C ASP A 318 -3.23 -12.79 15.65
N LYS A 319 -2.73 -12.02 16.63
CA LYS A 319 -3.15 -12.13 18.03
C LYS A 319 -4.30 -11.19 18.39
N LEU A 320 -4.19 -9.93 18.00
CA LEU A 320 -5.18 -8.90 18.31
C LEU A 320 -6.32 -8.85 17.29
N GLY A 321 -6.02 -9.18 16.02
CA GLY A 321 -6.97 -9.08 14.91
C GLY A 321 -6.86 -7.75 14.16
N ARG A 322 -7.29 -7.76 12.89
CA ARG A 322 -7.13 -6.61 11.99
C ARG A 322 -8.03 -5.45 12.40
N LYS A 323 -9.28 -5.75 12.76
CA LYS A 323 -10.26 -4.75 13.17
C LYS A 323 -9.83 -4.02 14.44
N THR A 324 -9.38 -4.76 15.44
CA THR A 324 -8.91 -4.19 16.70
C THR A 324 -7.72 -3.28 16.49
N ILE A 325 -6.69 -3.72 15.74
CA ILE A 325 -5.49 -2.93 15.46
C ILE A 325 -5.85 -1.65 14.68
N GLN A 326 -6.73 -1.75 13.68
CA GLN A 326 -7.12 -0.61 12.86
C GLN A 326 -7.91 0.44 13.66
N ILE A 327 -8.84 0.00 14.52
CA ILE A 327 -9.60 0.89 15.42
C ILE A 327 -8.68 1.59 16.42
N LEU A 328 -7.78 0.84 17.07
CA LEU A 328 -6.80 1.40 18.01
C LEU A 328 -5.88 2.41 17.30
N GLY A 329 -5.38 2.06 16.10
CA GLY A 329 -4.52 2.95 15.33
C GLY A 329 -5.22 4.24 14.94
N PHE A 330 -6.38 4.18 14.30
CA PHE A 330 -7.15 5.38 13.96
C PHE A 330 -7.55 6.22 15.19
N GLY A 331 -7.94 5.57 16.29
CA GLY A 331 -8.26 6.26 17.54
C GLY A 331 -7.06 7.04 18.09
N MET A 332 -5.89 6.43 18.11
CA MET A 332 -4.67 7.08 18.59
C MET A 332 -4.11 8.11 17.60
N MET A 333 -4.27 7.91 16.29
CA MET A 333 -4.02 8.94 15.28
C MET A 333 -4.88 10.18 15.54
N ALA A 334 -6.18 9.99 15.78
CA ALA A 334 -7.10 11.10 16.08
C ALA A 334 -6.66 11.86 17.34
N VAL A 335 -6.20 11.16 18.38
CA VAL A 335 -5.67 11.76 19.60
C VAL A 335 -4.38 12.54 19.33
N THR A 336 -3.39 11.93 18.68
CA THR A 336 -2.07 12.56 18.48
C THR A 336 -2.14 13.74 17.52
N PHE A 337 -2.84 13.62 16.37
CA PHE A 337 -3.07 14.74 15.46
C PHE A 337 -3.96 15.82 16.11
N GLY A 338 -4.96 15.41 16.90
CA GLY A 338 -5.78 16.35 17.67
C GLY A 338 -4.96 17.14 18.71
N LEU A 339 -4.01 16.51 19.40
CA LEU A 339 -3.11 17.22 20.31
C LEU A 339 -2.23 18.22 19.57
N LEU A 340 -1.67 17.85 18.40
CA LEU A 340 -0.88 18.77 17.56
C LEU A 340 -1.71 19.95 17.05
N ALA A 341 -3.01 19.75 16.81
CA ALA A 341 -3.91 20.80 16.35
C ALA A 341 -4.40 21.72 17.47
N LEU A 342 -4.60 21.20 18.68
CA LEU A 342 -5.30 21.90 19.76
C LEU A 342 -4.35 22.55 20.79
N ILE A 343 -3.10 22.05 20.94
CA ILE A 343 -2.13 22.66 21.85
C ILE A 343 -1.57 23.93 21.20
N PRO A 344 -1.82 25.12 21.77
CA PRO A 344 -1.34 26.37 21.18
C PRO A 344 0.19 26.41 21.10
N ASN A 345 0.72 26.79 19.94
CA ASN A 345 2.17 26.93 19.69
C ASN A 345 2.99 25.67 20.04
N VAL A 346 2.42 24.49 19.86
CA VAL A 346 3.09 23.21 20.14
C VAL A 346 4.43 23.08 19.39
N GLU A 347 4.54 23.69 18.22
CA GLU A 347 5.75 23.76 17.39
C GLU A 347 6.90 24.54 18.04
N GLN A 348 6.63 25.36 19.04
CA GLN A 348 7.66 26.04 19.85
C GLN A 348 8.22 25.16 20.95
N LEU A 349 7.50 24.06 21.28
CA LEU A 349 7.88 23.11 22.32
C LEU A 349 8.58 21.90 21.66
N PHE A 350 9.85 22.04 21.33
CA PHE A 350 10.61 21.07 20.52
C PHE A 350 10.40 19.60 20.93
N TYR A 351 10.64 19.22 22.18
CA TYR A 351 10.50 17.84 22.62
C TYR A 351 9.03 17.36 22.69
N PRO A 352 8.08 18.10 23.28
CA PRO A 352 6.67 17.72 23.23
C PRO A 352 6.15 17.54 21.80
N PHE A 353 6.50 18.45 20.89
CA PHE A 353 6.14 18.33 19.48
C PHE A 353 6.69 17.03 18.88
N LEU A 354 7.99 16.77 18.99
CA LEU A 354 8.62 15.57 18.42
C LEU A 354 8.04 14.28 18.97
N ILE A 355 7.71 14.23 20.27
CA ILE A 355 7.10 13.05 20.88
C ILE A 355 5.69 12.83 20.34
N ILE A 356 4.84 13.84 20.31
CA ILE A 356 3.46 13.71 19.83
C ILE A 356 3.45 13.39 18.34
N TYR A 357 4.27 14.09 17.56
CA TYR A 357 4.43 13.87 16.12
C TYR A 357 5.02 12.48 15.82
N GLY A 358 5.99 12.02 16.58
CA GLY A 358 6.52 10.67 16.49
C GLY A 358 5.48 9.60 16.85
N LEU A 359 4.68 9.82 17.91
CA LEU A 359 3.59 8.91 18.28
C LEU A 359 2.51 8.83 17.21
N SER A 360 2.23 9.91 16.47
CA SER A 360 1.30 9.84 15.32
C SER A 360 1.81 8.86 14.26
N TYR A 361 3.11 8.84 13.96
CA TYR A 361 3.71 7.83 13.08
C TYR A 361 3.60 6.43 13.67
N PHE A 362 3.98 6.25 14.95
CA PHE A 362 3.90 4.93 15.59
C PHE A 362 2.51 4.32 15.46
N PHE A 363 1.45 5.07 15.78
CA PHE A 363 0.09 4.56 15.74
C PHE A 363 -0.48 4.43 14.32
N THR A 364 -0.02 5.24 13.38
CA THR A 364 -0.33 5.07 11.96
C THR A 364 0.21 3.74 11.46
N GLU A 365 1.48 3.44 11.74
CA GLU A 365 2.14 2.22 11.25
C GLU A 365 1.69 0.97 12.01
N PHE A 366 1.53 1.06 13.33
CA PHE A 366 0.95 -0.02 14.13
C PHE A 366 -0.49 -0.32 13.71
N GLY A 367 -1.23 0.69 13.33
CA GLY A 367 -2.67 0.65 13.08
C GLY A 367 -3.05 0.52 11.61
N PRO A 368 -3.69 1.57 11.05
CA PRO A 368 -4.35 1.48 9.77
C PRO A 368 -3.39 1.33 8.59
N ASN A 369 -2.15 1.82 8.65
CA ASN A 369 -1.23 1.67 7.53
C ASN A 369 -0.94 0.19 7.23
N ALA A 370 -0.70 -0.64 8.26
CA ALA A 370 -0.54 -2.07 8.08
C ALA A 370 -1.87 -2.77 7.73
N THR A 371 -2.97 -2.44 8.40
CA THR A 371 -4.22 -3.19 8.28
C THR A 371 -4.99 -2.88 7.01
N THR A 372 -4.96 -1.65 6.48
CA THR A 372 -5.61 -1.32 5.19
C THR A 372 -4.98 -2.06 4.01
N PHE A 373 -3.72 -2.44 4.12
CA PHE A 373 -3.06 -3.32 3.16
C PHE A 373 -3.47 -4.80 3.33
N VAL A 374 -3.59 -5.28 4.57
CA VAL A 374 -3.92 -6.68 4.85
C VAL A 374 -5.37 -7.01 4.49
N TYR A 375 -6.33 -6.16 4.89
CA TYR A 375 -7.76 -6.41 4.70
C TYR A 375 -8.16 -6.79 3.27
N PRO A 376 -7.84 -6.01 2.22
CA PRO A 376 -8.27 -6.32 0.87
C PRO A 376 -7.72 -7.64 0.35
N SER A 377 -6.58 -8.10 0.87
CA SER A 377 -6.00 -9.39 0.52
C SER A 377 -6.74 -10.59 1.13
N GLU A 378 -7.60 -10.35 2.13
CA GLU A 378 -8.33 -11.40 2.86
C GLU A 378 -9.83 -11.43 2.56
N ILE A 379 -10.49 -10.27 2.36
CA ILE A 379 -11.96 -10.16 2.36
C ILE A 379 -12.62 -10.38 1.00
N PHE A 380 -11.85 -10.48 -0.09
CA PHE A 380 -12.41 -10.65 -1.43
C PHE A 380 -12.22 -12.08 -1.96
N PRO A 381 -13.18 -12.57 -2.78
CA PRO A 381 -13.05 -13.86 -3.46
C PRO A 381 -11.79 -13.96 -4.34
N VAL A 382 -11.19 -15.15 -4.47
CA VAL A 382 -9.93 -15.39 -5.19
C VAL A 382 -9.94 -14.80 -6.61
N ARG A 383 -11.08 -14.91 -7.32
CA ARG A 383 -11.24 -14.46 -8.72
C ARG A 383 -11.20 -12.95 -8.93
N VAL A 384 -11.50 -12.21 -7.88
CA VAL A 384 -11.56 -10.73 -7.91
C VAL A 384 -10.75 -10.10 -6.77
N ARG A 385 -9.93 -10.90 -6.09
CA ARG A 385 -9.16 -10.45 -4.92
C ARG A 385 -8.16 -9.37 -5.29
N THR A 386 -7.41 -9.60 -6.35
CA THR A 386 -6.42 -8.61 -6.80
C THR A 386 -7.10 -7.36 -7.35
N THR A 387 -8.24 -7.51 -8.04
CA THR A 387 -9.08 -6.37 -8.48
C THR A 387 -9.60 -5.57 -7.28
N GLY A 388 -10.19 -6.24 -6.28
CA GLY A 388 -10.72 -5.59 -5.07
C GLY A 388 -9.62 -4.90 -4.25
N HIS A 389 -8.46 -5.56 -4.11
CA HIS A 389 -7.28 -4.95 -3.50
C HIS A 389 -6.78 -3.73 -4.30
N GLY A 390 -6.75 -3.85 -5.64
CA GLY A 390 -6.35 -2.76 -6.53
C GLY A 390 -7.26 -1.53 -6.42
N ILE A 391 -8.58 -1.72 -6.30
CA ILE A 391 -9.53 -0.62 -6.06
C ILE A 391 -9.28 0.03 -4.69
N ALA A 392 -9.12 -0.78 -3.64
CA ALA A 392 -8.85 -0.26 -2.30
C ALA A 392 -7.52 0.52 -2.25
N ALA A 393 -6.45 -0.03 -2.86
CA ALA A 393 -5.15 0.63 -2.95
C ALA A 393 -5.20 1.90 -3.81
N ALA A 394 -5.95 1.90 -4.92
CA ALA A 394 -6.15 3.08 -5.75
C ALA A 394 -6.83 4.22 -4.97
N MET A 395 -7.85 3.90 -4.18
CA MET A 395 -8.50 4.87 -3.31
C MET A 395 -7.57 5.38 -2.22
N GLY A 396 -6.72 4.51 -1.63
CA GLY A 396 -5.65 4.94 -0.73
C GLY A 396 -4.71 5.92 -1.40
N LYS A 397 -4.18 5.59 -2.58
CA LYS A 397 -3.27 6.49 -3.32
C LYS A 397 -3.94 7.80 -3.74
N LEU A 398 -5.24 7.77 -4.06
CA LEU A 398 -6.01 9.00 -4.28
C LEU A 398 -6.13 9.82 -2.99
N GLY A 399 -6.34 9.19 -1.84
CA GLY A 399 -6.31 9.85 -0.52
C GLY A 399 -4.96 10.51 -0.26
N GLY A 400 -3.87 9.78 -0.50
CA GLY A 400 -2.51 10.31 -0.40
C GLY A 400 -2.25 11.48 -1.33
N PHE A 401 -2.69 11.39 -2.60
CA PHE A 401 -2.62 12.52 -3.54
C PHE A 401 -3.32 13.76 -3.00
N VAL A 402 -4.56 13.60 -2.53
CA VAL A 402 -5.34 14.72 -1.99
C VAL A 402 -4.66 15.27 -0.73
N GLY A 403 -4.19 14.41 0.18
CA GLY A 403 -3.48 14.82 1.38
C GLY A 403 -2.23 15.63 1.09
N VAL A 404 -1.32 15.11 0.26
CA VAL A 404 -0.08 15.80 -0.13
C VAL A 404 -0.35 17.12 -0.85
N PHE A 405 -1.30 17.10 -1.80
CA PHE A 405 -1.63 18.30 -2.58
C PHE A 405 -2.26 19.41 -1.72
N THR A 406 -3.13 19.05 -0.77
CA THR A 406 -3.84 20.02 0.06
C THR A 406 -3.06 20.48 1.29
N PHE A 407 -2.08 19.72 1.76
CA PHE A 407 -1.32 20.01 2.98
C PHE A 407 -0.67 21.41 3.01
N PRO A 408 0.03 21.88 1.95
CA PRO A 408 0.58 23.23 1.93
C PRO A 408 -0.48 24.32 2.03
N PHE A 409 -1.72 24.08 1.54
CA PHE A 409 -2.82 25.03 1.66
C PHE A 409 -3.33 25.12 3.11
N PHE A 410 -3.47 23.98 3.80
CA PHE A 410 -3.80 24.00 5.24
C PHE A 410 -2.73 24.72 6.05
N MET A 411 -1.46 24.44 5.79
CA MET A 411 -0.34 25.12 6.44
C MET A 411 -0.35 26.62 6.20
N SER A 412 -0.76 27.09 5.02
CA SER A 412 -0.84 28.51 4.69
C SER A 412 -2.07 29.20 5.27
N TRP A 413 -3.17 28.46 5.55
CA TRP A 413 -4.41 29.00 6.06
C TRP A 413 -4.36 29.23 7.58
N ASN A 414 -4.02 28.24 8.35
CA ASN A 414 -3.96 28.33 9.83
C ASN A 414 -2.81 27.50 10.42
N GLY A 415 -1.69 27.42 9.71
CA GLY A 415 -0.49 26.73 10.17
C GLY A 415 -0.69 25.25 10.44
N LEU A 416 0.10 24.73 11.36
CA LEU A 416 0.10 23.34 11.77
C LEU A 416 -1.29 22.88 12.29
N ALA A 417 -1.99 23.75 13.02
CA ALA A 417 -3.30 23.43 13.60
C ALA A 417 -4.34 23.03 12.53
N ALA A 418 -4.36 23.68 11.36
CA ALA A 418 -5.29 23.31 10.29
C ALA A 418 -4.92 21.98 9.64
N ALA A 419 -3.64 21.73 9.39
CA ALA A 419 -3.16 20.54 8.75
C ALA A 419 -3.39 19.30 9.64
N GLU A 420 -2.98 19.38 10.90
CA GLU A 420 -3.15 18.29 11.86
C GLU A 420 -4.61 18.10 12.30
N GLY A 421 -5.38 19.19 12.35
CA GLY A 421 -6.84 19.14 12.57
C GLY A 421 -7.57 18.36 11.46
N ALA A 422 -7.20 18.57 10.19
CA ALA A 422 -7.71 17.78 9.08
C ALA A 422 -7.32 16.29 9.22
N ALA A 423 -6.07 15.99 9.57
CA ALA A 423 -5.60 14.63 9.83
C ALA A 423 -6.35 13.95 10.99
N ALA A 424 -6.66 14.70 12.06
CA ALA A 424 -7.44 14.20 13.18
C ALA A 424 -8.89 13.85 12.76
N ILE A 425 -9.55 14.72 11.99
CA ILE A 425 -10.92 14.50 11.50
C ILE A 425 -11.00 13.26 10.63
N VAL A 426 -10.09 13.11 9.64
CA VAL A 426 -10.12 11.91 8.77
C VAL A 426 -9.79 10.64 9.55
N SER A 427 -9.00 10.73 10.62
CA SER A 427 -8.74 9.59 11.51
C SER A 427 -9.99 9.16 12.28
N VAL A 428 -10.80 10.09 12.78
CA VAL A 428 -12.12 9.78 13.40
C VAL A 428 -13.06 9.13 12.39
N LEU A 429 -13.11 9.65 11.15
CA LEU A 429 -13.92 9.05 10.08
C LEU A 429 -13.43 7.64 9.75
N GLY A 430 -12.11 7.41 9.67
CA GLY A 430 -11.50 6.10 9.43
C GLY A 430 -11.83 5.08 10.52
N LEU A 431 -11.84 5.51 11.78
CA LEU A 431 -12.32 4.70 12.90
C LEU A 431 -13.76 4.27 12.69
N GLY A 432 -14.66 5.20 12.35
CA GLY A 432 -16.07 4.92 12.07
C GLY A 432 -16.26 3.94 10.92
N VAL A 433 -15.61 4.19 9.77
CA VAL A 433 -15.64 3.28 8.60
C VAL A 433 -15.19 1.88 9.00
N THR A 434 -14.08 1.76 9.74
CA THR A 434 -13.58 0.47 10.22
C THR A 434 -14.59 -0.25 11.12
N ALA A 435 -15.14 0.47 12.10
CA ALA A 435 -16.04 -0.11 13.08
C ALA A 435 -17.33 -0.68 12.46
N PHE A 436 -17.91 0.02 11.48
CA PHE A 436 -19.22 -0.30 10.92
C PHE A 436 -19.17 -1.13 9.62
N MET A 437 -18.10 -1.03 8.82
CA MET A 437 -18.08 -1.64 7.49
C MET A 437 -17.11 -2.82 7.35
N LEU A 438 -16.07 -2.93 8.19
CA LEU A 438 -15.10 -4.00 8.08
C LEU A 438 -15.32 -5.14 9.08
N PRO A 439 -15.23 -6.41 8.64
CA PRO A 439 -15.35 -7.57 9.54
C PRO A 439 -14.01 -7.85 10.24
N GLU A 440 -14.03 -8.62 11.34
CA GLU A 440 -12.79 -9.24 11.84
C GLU A 440 -12.47 -10.49 11.02
N THR A 441 -11.21 -10.58 10.56
CA THR A 441 -10.74 -11.66 9.69
C THR A 441 -9.81 -12.66 10.40
N LYS A 442 -9.41 -12.36 11.62
CA LYS A 442 -8.51 -13.17 12.43
C LYS A 442 -8.99 -14.62 12.54
N GLY A 443 -8.09 -15.56 12.24
CA GLY A 443 -8.32 -17.01 12.41
C GLY A 443 -9.26 -17.66 11.39
N LYS A 444 -9.75 -16.89 10.42
CA LYS A 444 -10.63 -17.40 9.34
C LYS A 444 -9.82 -17.77 8.10
N SER A 445 -10.27 -18.82 7.38
CA SER A 445 -9.70 -19.13 6.07
C SER A 445 -10.11 -18.09 5.02
N LEU A 446 -9.41 -18.04 3.89
CA LEU A 446 -9.79 -17.13 2.80
C LEU A 446 -11.10 -17.56 2.15
N GLU A 447 -11.39 -18.84 2.17
CA GLU A 447 -12.61 -19.46 1.67
C GLU A 447 -13.81 -19.05 2.56
N GLU A 448 -13.71 -19.18 3.89
CA GLU A 448 -14.74 -18.74 4.85
C GLU A 448 -15.05 -17.24 4.75
N LEU A 449 -14.03 -16.43 4.47
CA LEU A 449 -14.22 -14.98 4.33
C LEU A 449 -14.88 -14.59 3.01
N SER A 450 -14.69 -15.40 1.97
CA SER A 450 -15.17 -15.19 0.62
C SER A 450 -16.46 -15.93 0.27
N GLU A 451 -17.08 -16.66 1.24
CA GLU A 451 -18.34 -17.38 1.00
C GLU A 451 -19.34 -16.48 0.26
N GLN A 452 -19.50 -16.78 -1.02
CA GLN A 452 -20.68 -16.37 -1.78
C GLN A 452 -21.85 -17.21 -1.29
N PRO A 453 -23.07 -16.69 -1.19
CA PRO A 453 -24.24 -17.54 -0.98
C PRO A 453 -24.24 -18.57 -2.10
N GLU A 454 -24.43 -19.86 -1.73
CA GLU A 454 -24.56 -20.97 -2.66
C GLU A 454 -25.40 -20.56 -3.86
N THR A 455 -24.86 -20.74 -5.06
CA THR A 455 -25.61 -20.46 -6.27
C THR A 455 -26.91 -21.27 -6.26
N PRO A 456 -27.99 -20.80 -6.90
CA PRO A 456 -29.26 -21.56 -6.97
C PRO A 456 -29.11 -23.00 -7.47
N VAL A 457 -28.01 -23.31 -8.18
CA VAL A 457 -27.70 -24.66 -8.66
C VAL A 457 -27.20 -25.55 -7.52
N GLU A 458 -26.44 -25.03 -6.54
CA GLU A 458 -25.98 -25.84 -5.38
C GLU A 458 -27.12 -26.12 -4.38
N ARG A 459 -28.10 -25.20 -4.26
CA ARG A 459 -29.32 -25.46 -3.47
C ARG A 459 -30.25 -26.47 -4.08
N ALA A 460 -30.15 -26.75 -5.37
CA ALA A 460 -31.00 -27.72 -6.05
C ALA A 460 -30.42 -29.16 -6.01
N VAL A 461 -29.19 -29.32 -5.55
CA VAL A 461 -28.46 -30.63 -5.48
C VAL A 461 -28.28 -31.11 -4.04
N ALA A 462 -28.48 -30.25 -3.03
CA ALA A 462 -28.51 -30.58 -1.61
C ALA A 462 -29.95 -30.87 -1.13
#